data_90b58963c15e4b7944ea2b22bcf1f115
#
_entry.id   90b58963c15e4b7944ea2b22bcf1f115
#
_cell.length_a   1.000
_cell.length_b   1.000
_cell.length_c   1.000
_cell.angle_alpha   90.00
_cell.angle_beta   90.00
_cell.angle_gamma   90.00
#
_symmetry.space_group_name_H-M   'P 1'
#
loop_
_entity.id
_entity.type
_entity.pdbx_description
1 polymer ?
#
loop_
_entity_poly.entity_id
_entity_poly.type
_entity_poly.pdbx_seq_one_letter_code
_entity_poly.pdbx_strand_id
1 'polypeptide(L)'
;MSDAALVGIIMGSTSDWETMRHASETLDALGVAHETKVVSAHRTPQRLYDYAHGAADRGLKVVIAGAGGAAHLPGMAAAMTHLPVLGVPVESKALKGMDSLYSIVQMPGGIPVGTLAIGKPGAINAGLLAAAILATSDDALAERLKAWRAAQTESVAVDPQ
;
A
#
# COMPACT_ATOMS: atom_id res chain seq x y z
N MET A 1 -21.86 -13.15 0.72
CA MET A 1 -21.65 -11.75 1.15
C MET A 1 -20.19 -11.43 0.88
N SER A 2 -19.88 -10.38 0.18
CA SER A 2 -18.49 -9.95 0.07
C SER A 2 -18.04 -9.44 1.44
N ASP A 3 -16.97 -10.01 1.98
CA ASP A 3 -16.39 -9.50 3.19
C ASP A 3 -16.06 -8.00 3.02
N ALA A 4 -16.32 -7.22 4.05
CA ALA A 4 -16.00 -5.79 4.02
C ALA A 4 -14.48 -5.62 3.83
N ALA A 5 -14.08 -4.68 2.97
CA ALA A 5 -12.67 -4.42 2.72
C ALA A 5 -11.95 -4.00 4.01
N LEU A 6 -10.81 -4.65 4.27
CA LEU A 6 -9.94 -4.34 5.41
C LEU A 6 -8.77 -3.44 5.01
N VAL A 7 -8.37 -3.47 3.74
CA VAL A 7 -7.28 -2.66 3.19
C VAL A 7 -7.80 -1.80 2.06
N GLY A 8 -7.48 -0.51 2.10
CA GLY A 8 -7.73 0.40 1.00
C GLY A 8 -6.45 0.63 0.21
N ILE A 9 -6.46 0.37 -1.10
CA ILE A 9 -5.37 0.72 -2.01
C ILE A 9 -5.79 1.96 -2.80
N ILE A 10 -5.10 3.05 -2.60
CA ILE A 10 -5.34 4.30 -3.33
C ILE A 10 -4.12 4.71 -4.16
N MET A 11 -4.35 5.39 -5.26
CA MET A 11 -3.30 5.84 -6.17
C MET A 11 -3.68 7.15 -6.85
N GLY A 12 -2.70 7.94 -7.23
CA GLY A 12 -2.92 9.29 -7.78
C GLY A 12 -3.44 9.32 -9.21
N SER A 13 -3.25 8.24 -9.97
CA SER A 13 -3.64 8.13 -11.37
C SER A 13 -3.90 6.68 -11.76
N THR A 14 -4.68 6.48 -12.81
CA THR A 14 -4.86 5.15 -13.42
C THR A 14 -3.55 4.57 -13.96
N SER A 15 -2.60 5.42 -14.34
CA SER A 15 -1.27 4.97 -14.77
C SER A 15 -0.46 4.31 -13.65
N ASP A 16 -0.75 4.60 -12.38
CA ASP A 16 -0.10 3.97 -11.24
C ASP A 16 -0.57 2.52 -11.01
N TRP A 17 -1.67 2.13 -11.64
CA TRP A 17 -2.23 0.79 -11.49
C TRP A 17 -1.26 -0.31 -11.94
N GLU A 18 -0.45 -0.07 -12.95
CA GLU A 18 0.58 -1.03 -13.39
C GLU A 18 1.48 -1.45 -12.23
N THR A 19 1.83 -0.52 -11.34
CA THR A 19 2.59 -0.80 -10.12
C THR A 19 1.69 -1.31 -9.00
N MET A 20 0.60 -0.60 -8.72
CA MET A 20 -0.22 -0.83 -7.53
C MET A 20 -1.04 -2.13 -7.58
N ARG A 21 -1.32 -2.67 -8.77
CA ARG A 21 -1.98 -3.97 -8.90
C ARG A 21 -1.23 -5.10 -8.19
N HIS A 22 0.09 -4.99 -8.04
CA HIS A 22 0.87 -5.99 -7.33
C HIS A 22 0.59 -6.02 -5.82
N ALA A 23 0.16 -4.91 -5.21
CA ALA A 23 -0.36 -4.92 -3.84
C ALA A 23 -1.70 -5.65 -3.76
N SER A 24 -2.59 -5.40 -4.73
CA SER A 24 -3.88 -6.10 -4.84
C SER A 24 -3.71 -7.60 -5.04
N GLU A 25 -2.89 -8.01 -6.00
CA GLU A 25 -2.58 -9.42 -6.28
C GLU A 25 -1.97 -10.14 -5.05
N THR A 26 -1.15 -9.44 -4.27
CA THR A 26 -0.56 -9.96 -3.03
C THR A 26 -1.63 -10.19 -1.96
N LEU A 27 -2.53 -9.23 -1.78
CA LEU A 27 -3.64 -9.35 -0.84
C LEU A 27 -4.63 -10.44 -1.25
N ASP A 28 -4.91 -10.57 -2.56
CA ASP A 28 -5.73 -11.67 -3.10
C ASP A 28 -5.11 -13.04 -2.77
N ALA A 29 -3.81 -13.19 -3.01
CA ALA A 29 -3.09 -14.43 -2.72
C ALA A 29 -3.12 -14.80 -1.23
N LEU A 30 -3.23 -13.81 -0.35
CA LEU A 30 -3.35 -14.01 1.09
C LEU A 30 -4.80 -14.06 1.59
N GLY A 31 -5.79 -13.92 0.69
CA GLY A 31 -7.20 -13.92 1.04
C GLY A 31 -7.63 -12.73 1.90
N VAL A 32 -7.03 -11.56 1.67
CA VAL A 32 -7.35 -10.32 2.39
C VAL A 32 -8.29 -9.46 1.56
N ALA A 33 -9.48 -9.21 2.09
CA ALA A 33 -10.47 -8.34 1.45
C ALA A 33 -9.96 -6.89 1.36
N HIS A 34 -10.00 -6.31 0.18
CA HIS A 34 -9.49 -4.97 -0.07
C HIS A 34 -10.29 -4.24 -1.17
N GLU A 35 -10.12 -2.94 -1.24
CA GLU A 35 -10.67 -2.10 -2.30
C GLU A 35 -9.55 -1.32 -3.01
N THR A 36 -9.80 -0.92 -4.25
CA THR A 36 -8.86 -0.10 -5.04
C THR A 36 -9.57 1.15 -5.54
N LYS A 37 -8.96 2.33 -5.38
CA LYS A 37 -9.52 3.61 -5.83
C LYS A 37 -8.43 4.51 -6.41
N VAL A 38 -8.81 5.27 -7.44
CA VAL A 38 -8.00 6.41 -7.90
C VAL A 38 -8.42 7.64 -7.10
N VAL A 39 -7.45 8.17 -6.36
CA VAL A 39 -7.61 9.34 -5.48
C VAL A 39 -6.42 10.25 -5.69
N SER A 40 -6.58 11.29 -6.51
CA SER A 40 -5.51 12.25 -6.77
C SER A 40 -5.50 13.36 -5.73
N ALA A 41 -4.40 13.48 -5.00
CA ALA A 41 -4.24 14.53 -4.01
C ALA A 41 -4.37 15.94 -4.61
N HIS A 42 -3.83 16.14 -5.82
CA HIS A 42 -3.83 17.45 -6.47
C HIS A 42 -5.05 17.72 -7.35
N ARG A 43 -5.62 16.70 -7.98
CA ARG A 43 -6.71 16.84 -8.95
C ARG A 43 -8.08 16.51 -8.38
N THR A 44 -8.14 15.74 -7.29
CA THR A 44 -9.37 15.36 -6.58
C THR A 44 -9.21 15.54 -5.06
N PRO A 45 -8.87 16.74 -4.56
CA PRO A 45 -8.57 16.95 -3.15
C PRO A 45 -9.75 16.62 -2.23
N GLN A 46 -10.98 16.94 -2.63
CA GLN A 46 -12.17 16.59 -1.85
C GLN A 46 -12.37 15.05 -1.77
N ARG A 47 -12.12 14.32 -2.86
CA ARG A 47 -12.17 12.85 -2.84
C ARG A 47 -11.17 12.27 -1.86
N LEU A 48 -9.95 12.82 -1.79
CA LEU A 48 -8.95 12.42 -0.81
C LEU A 48 -9.43 12.67 0.62
N TYR A 49 -9.96 13.87 0.87
CA TYR A 49 -10.50 14.24 2.17
C TYR A 49 -11.57 13.24 2.62
N ASP A 50 -12.58 13.02 1.79
CA ASP A 50 -13.70 12.11 2.10
C ASP A 50 -13.22 10.67 2.30
N TYR A 51 -12.28 10.22 1.45
CA TYR A 51 -11.74 8.88 1.54
C TYR A 51 -10.99 8.65 2.85
N ALA A 52 -10.06 9.52 3.18
CA ALA A 52 -9.19 9.34 4.34
C ALA A 52 -9.93 9.50 5.66
N HIS A 53 -10.79 10.51 5.78
CA HIS A 53 -11.61 10.72 6.98
C HIS A 53 -12.63 9.60 7.19
N GLY A 54 -13.24 9.07 6.12
CA GLY A 54 -14.24 8.00 6.22
C GLY A 54 -13.65 6.58 6.26
N ALA A 55 -12.34 6.42 6.11
CA ALA A 55 -11.71 5.10 5.95
C ALA A 55 -11.95 4.17 7.16
N ALA A 56 -11.72 4.66 8.37
CA ALA A 56 -11.92 3.88 9.59
C ALA A 56 -13.39 3.51 9.82
N ASP A 57 -14.30 4.45 9.58
CA ASP A 57 -15.74 4.24 9.77
C ASP A 57 -16.30 3.20 8.77
N ARG A 58 -15.69 3.07 7.59
CA ARG A 58 -16.02 2.03 6.61
C ARG A 58 -15.43 0.66 6.94
N GLY A 59 -14.64 0.54 8.01
CA GLY A 59 -14.05 -0.72 8.47
C GLY A 59 -12.64 -0.99 7.96
N LEU A 60 -12.03 -0.09 7.19
CA LEU A 60 -10.63 -0.23 6.79
C LEU A 60 -9.72 -0.22 8.01
N LYS A 61 -8.63 -0.97 7.93
CA LYS A 61 -7.61 -1.10 8.97
C LYS A 61 -6.24 -0.58 8.54
N VAL A 62 -5.98 -0.61 7.24
CA VAL A 62 -4.72 -0.14 6.62
C VAL A 62 -5.03 0.54 5.31
N VAL A 63 -4.31 1.61 5.01
CA VAL A 63 -4.34 2.28 3.70
C VAL A 63 -2.97 2.10 3.04
N ILE A 64 -2.96 1.60 1.82
CA ILE A 64 -1.78 1.57 0.94
C ILE A 64 -1.97 2.69 -0.09
N ALA A 65 -1.02 3.60 -0.17
CA ALA A 65 -1.09 4.75 -1.07
C ALA A 65 0.12 4.79 -2.00
N GLY A 66 -0.12 4.72 -3.30
CA GLY A 66 0.91 4.83 -4.33
C GLY A 66 0.84 6.15 -5.06
N ALA A 67 1.97 6.78 -5.28
CA ALA A 67 2.07 8.03 -6.03
C ALA A 67 3.45 8.20 -6.67
N GLY A 68 3.50 8.92 -7.79
CA GLY A 68 4.73 9.24 -8.51
C GLY A 68 4.98 10.74 -8.64
N GLY A 69 6.23 11.10 -8.88
CA GLY A 69 6.65 12.50 -8.98
C GLY A 69 6.59 13.23 -7.65
N ALA A 70 5.87 14.34 -7.58
CA ALA A 70 5.50 15.01 -6.33
C ALA A 70 4.44 14.16 -5.60
N ALA A 71 4.89 13.09 -4.96
CA ALA A 71 4.06 12.00 -4.44
C ALA A 71 3.47 12.36 -3.07
N HIS A 72 2.58 13.34 -3.02
CA HIS A 72 2.01 13.89 -1.79
C HIS A 72 0.89 13.02 -1.20
N LEU A 73 0.27 12.13 -2.00
CA LEU A 73 -0.91 11.37 -1.59
C LEU A 73 -0.72 10.57 -0.29
N PRO A 74 0.35 9.79 -0.09
CA PRO A 74 0.51 9.03 1.15
C PRO A 74 0.58 9.90 2.40
N GLY A 75 1.37 10.96 2.38
CA GLY A 75 1.51 11.88 3.51
C GLY A 75 0.24 12.65 3.80
N MET A 76 -0.48 13.09 2.77
CA MET A 76 -1.77 13.76 2.93
C MET A 76 -2.84 12.82 3.49
N ALA A 77 -2.90 11.57 3.01
CA ALA A 77 -3.80 10.58 3.58
C ALA A 77 -3.48 10.30 5.06
N ALA A 78 -2.19 10.14 5.40
CA ALA A 78 -1.75 9.92 6.78
C ALA A 78 -2.10 11.08 7.73
N ALA A 79 -2.16 12.31 7.21
CA ALA A 79 -2.56 13.49 7.98
C ALA A 79 -4.06 13.52 8.31
N MET A 80 -4.88 12.73 7.62
CA MET A 80 -6.35 12.75 7.70
C MET A 80 -6.95 11.49 8.29
N THR A 81 -6.15 10.50 8.64
CA THR A 81 -6.61 9.25 9.28
C THR A 81 -5.62 8.80 10.33
N HIS A 82 -6.12 8.12 11.35
CA HIS A 82 -5.27 7.46 12.36
C HIS A 82 -4.85 6.04 11.94
N LEU A 83 -5.38 5.52 10.83
CA LEU A 83 -5.02 4.21 10.32
C LEU A 83 -3.56 4.18 9.84
N PRO A 84 -2.87 3.03 9.92
CA PRO A 84 -1.57 2.86 9.28
C PRO A 84 -1.64 3.19 7.79
N VAL A 85 -0.74 4.05 7.32
CA VAL A 85 -0.59 4.38 5.89
C VAL A 85 0.76 3.87 5.42
N LEU A 86 0.73 3.03 4.38
CA LEU A 86 1.90 2.47 3.71
C LEU A 86 2.08 3.15 2.36
N GLY A 87 3.22 3.80 2.17
CA GLY A 87 3.52 4.56 0.97
C GLY A 87 4.33 3.74 -0.04
N VAL A 88 3.90 3.74 -1.29
CA VAL A 88 4.61 3.11 -2.40
C VAL A 88 5.07 4.20 -3.38
N PRO A 89 6.37 4.46 -3.48
CA PRO A 89 6.91 5.34 -4.51
C PRO A 89 6.74 4.69 -5.88
N VAL A 90 5.95 5.32 -6.76
CA VAL A 90 5.82 4.85 -8.14
C VAL A 90 6.97 5.40 -8.97
N GLU A 91 7.55 4.57 -9.81
CA GLU A 91 8.66 4.97 -10.66
C GLU A 91 8.22 6.08 -11.63
N SER A 92 9.00 7.17 -11.69
CA SER A 92 8.81 8.30 -12.58
C SER A 92 9.82 8.26 -13.73
N LYS A 93 9.45 8.82 -14.90
CA LYS A 93 10.33 8.80 -16.07
C LYS A 93 11.57 9.68 -15.88
N ALA A 94 11.40 10.89 -15.34
CA ALA A 94 12.47 11.87 -15.24
C ALA A 94 13.52 11.50 -14.18
N LEU A 95 13.09 11.10 -12.98
CA LEU A 95 13.97 10.85 -11.84
C LEU A 95 13.90 9.40 -11.33
N LYS A 96 13.28 8.50 -12.10
CA LYS A 96 13.23 7.05 -11.85
C LYS A 96 12.70 6.68 -10.47
N GLY A 97 11.79 7.46 -9.94
CA GLY A 97 11.16 7.25 -8.64
C GLY A 97 11.89 7.86 -7.45
N MET A 98 13.06 8.48 -7.62
CA MET A 98 13.76 9.16 -6.52
C MET A 98 12.96 10.35 -5.99
N ASP A 99 12.32 11.11 -6.88
CA ASP A 99 11.37 12.18 -6.56
C ASP A 99 10.16 11.65 -5.78
N SER A 100 9.61 10.54 -6.21
CA SER A 100 8.50 9.85 -5.51
C SER A 100 8.93 9.42 -4.11
N LEU A 101 10.08 8.76 -3.98
CA LEU A 101 10.62 8.30 -2.71
C LEU A 101 10.86 9.46 -1.74
N TYR A 102 11.54 10.53 -2.17
CA TYR A 102 11.82 11.69 -1.31
C TYR A 102 10.55 12.42 -0.89
N SER A 103 9.54 12.50 -1.77
CA SER A 103 8.24 13.10 -1.45
C SER A 103 7.47 12.34 -0.36
N ILE A 104 7.71 11.02 -0.21
CA ILE A 104 6.96 10.16 0.69
C ILE A 104 7.71 9.92 2.00
N VAL A 105 9.03 9.69 1.95
CA VAL A 105 9.78 9.14 3.09
C VAL A 105 10.07 10.15 4.20
N GLN A 106 10.32 11.45 3.85
CA GLN A 106 10.72 12.47 4.82
C GLN A 106 9.52 13.13 5.53
N MET A 107 8.67 12.35 6.14
CA MET A 107 7.52 12.85 6.89
C MET A 107 7.96 13.55 8.20
N PRO A 108 7.26 14.63 8.58
CA PRO A 108 7.51 15.30 9.86
C PRO A 108 7.16 14.39 11.04
N GLY A 109 7.84 14.59 12.17
CA GLY A 109 7.48 13.92 13.43
C GLY A 109 6.00 14.13 13.76
N GLY A 110 5.29 13.05 14.06
CA GLY A 110 3.86 13.06 14.40
C GLY A 110 2.93 12.53 13.29
N ILE A 111 3.34 12.56 12.02
CA ILE A 111 2.55 12.03 10.89
C ILE A 111 3.38 10.98 10.15
N PRO A 112 3.34 9.71 10.58
CA PRO A 112 4.15 8.66 9.98
C PRO A 112 3.53 8.10 8.69
N VAL A 113 4.39 7.78 7.72
CA VAL A 113 4.08 6.91 6.58
C VAL A 113 5.11 5.80 6.52
N GLY A 114 4.66 4.54 6.54
CA GLY A 114 5.53 3.39 6.33
C GLY A 114 5.92 3.28 4.87
N THR A 115 7.08 3.81 4.49
CA THR A 115 7.49 3.90 3.08
C THR A 115 8.20 2.62 2.63
N LEU A 116 7.73 2.05 1.52
CA LEU A 116 8.26 0.82 0.93
C LEU A 116 9.20 1.16 -0.24
N ALA A 117 9.71 0.14 -0.91
CA ALA A 117 10.60 0.28 -2.04
C ALA A 117 9.91 0.94 -3.26
N ILE A 118 10.70 1.49 -4.16
CA ILE A 118 10.22 2.06 -5.43
C ILE A 118 9.67 0.95 -6.33
N GLY A 119 8.49 1.17 -6.90
CA GLY A 119 7.91 0.34 -7.94
C GLY A 119 7.30 -0.98 -7.45
N LYS A 120 7.34 -1.99 -8.29
CA LYS A 120 6.74 -3.30 -8.05
C LYS A 120 7.13 -3.95 -6.71
N PRO A 121 8.41 -4.00 -6.32
CA PRO A 121 8.78 -4.57 -5.03
C PRO A 121 8.12 -3.86 -3.85
N GLY A 122 8.00 -2.54 -3.93
CA GLY A 122 7.33 -1.72 -2.92
C GLY A 122 5.84 -2.03 -2.82
N ALA A 123 5.16 -2.21 -3.94
CA ALA A 123 3.75 -2.57 -3.96
C ALA A 123 3.50 -3.96 -3.35
N ILE A 124 4.31 -4.97 -3.72
CA ILE A 124 4.25 -6.30 -3.12
C ILE A 124 4.46 -6.22 -1.61
N ASN A 125 5.51 -5.54 -1.18
CA ASN A 125 5.86 -5.40 0.23
C ASN A 125 4.81 -4.61 1.02
N ALA A 126 4.14 -3.63 0.41
CA ALA A 126 3.01 -2.95 1.03
C ALA A 126 1.85 -3.90 1.30
N GLY A 127 1.51 -4.76 0.34
CA GLY A 127 0.50 -5.81 0.53
C GLY A 127 0.87 -6.79 1.65
N LEU A 128 2.12 -7.25 1.67
CA LEU A 128 2.63 -8.14 2.73
C LEU A 128 2.65 -7.47 4.11
N LEU A 129 3.06 -6.20 4.19
CA LEU A 129 3.09 -5.48 5.46
C LEU A 129 1.69 -5.19 5.97
N ALA A 130 0.75 -4.81 5.09
CA ALA A 130 -0.66 -4.67 5.45
C ALA A 130 -1.23 -5.98 6.00
N ALA A 131 -0.98 -7.10 5.33
CA ALA A 131 -1.37 -8.42 5.82
C ALA A 131 -0.71 -8.75 7.18
N ALA A 132 0.57 -8.42 7.37
CA ALA A 132 1.27 -8.63 8.63
C ALA A 132 0.67 -7.81 9.79
N ILE A 133 0.25 -6.57 9.53
CA ILE A 133 -0.44 -5.73 10.50
C ILE A 133 -1.77 -6.40 10.92
N LEU A 134 -2.56 -6.85 9.95
CA LEU A 134 -3.84 -7.53 10.23
C LEU A 134 -3.63 -8.86 10.95
N ALA A 135 -2.58 -9.60 10.61
CA ALA A 135 -2.22 -10.90 11.18
C ALA A 135 -1.85 -10.82 12.68
N THR A 136 -1.57 -9.65 13.21
CA THR A 136 -1.36 -9.45 14.66
C THR A 136 -2.62 -9.75 15.48
N SER A 137 -3.80 -9.77 14.84
CA SER A 137 -5.10 -10.03 15.46
C SER A 137 -5.92 -11.08 14.68
N ASP A 138 -5.29 -11.79 13.73
CA ASP A 138 -5.92 -12.83 12.90
C ASP A 138 -4.95 -14.00 12.73
N ASP A 139 -5.10 -15.03 13.57
CA ASP A 139 -4.22 -16.19 13.54
C ASP A 139 -4.29 -16.97 12.21
N ALA A 140 -5.46 -17.03 11.59
CA ALA A 140 -5.62 -17.71 10.31
C ALA A 140 -4.85 -16.99 9.18
N LEU A 141 -4.87 -15.65 9.18
CA LEU A 141 -4.05 -14.86 8.26
C LEU A 141 -2.56 -14.99 8.58
N ALA A 142 -2.19 -15.05 9.87
CA ALA A 142 -0.79 -15.27 10.27
C ALA A 142 -0.25 -16.59 9.71
N GLU A 143 -1.03 -17.67 9.73
CA GLU A 143 -0.62 -18.95 9.14
C GLU A 143 -0.50 -18.88 7.61
N ARG A 144 -1.41 -18.20 6.91
CA ARG A 144 -1.29 -17.98 5.47
C ARG A 144 -0.02 -17.17 5.11
N LEU A 145 0.29 -16.16 5.90
CA LEU A 145 1.50 -15.35 5.69
C LEU A 145 2.79 -16.14 5.94
N LYS A 146 2.83 -17.01 6.95
CA LYS A 146 3.94 -17.93 7.19
C LYS A 146 4.12 -18.91 6.03
N ALA A 147 3.02 -19.48 5.54
CA ALA A 147 3.04 -20.40 4.39
C ALA A 147 3.55 -19.69 3.12
N TRP A 148 3.11 -18.45 2.88
CA TRP A 148 3.60 -17.64 1.77
C TRP A 148 5.11 -17.43 1.83
N ARG A 149 5.65 -17.10 3.02
CA ARG A 149 7.10 -16.93 3.24
C ARG A 149 7.88 -18.22 3.07
N ALA A 150 7.35 -19.34 3.53
CA ALA A 150 7.97 -20.66 3.35
C ALA A 150 8.07 -21.01 1.86
N ALA A 151 6.99 -20.82 1.10
CA ALA A 151 6.98 -21.06 -0.34
C ALA A 151 7.99 -20.16 -1.09
N GLN A 152 8.13 -18.89 -0.68
CA GLN A 152 9.15 -18.01 -1.23
C GLN A 152 10.56 -18.53 -0.95
N THR A 153 10.83 -18.99 0.26
CA THR A 153 12.14 -19.58 0.63
C THR A 153 12.46 -20.80 -0.22
N GLU A 154 11.50 -21.69 -0.40
CA GLU A 154 11.66 -22.90 -1.21
C GLU A 154 11.87 -22.61 -2.71
N SER A 155 11.38 -21.47 -3.18
CA SER A 155 11.53 -21.06 -4.59
C SER A 155 12.94 -20.58 -4.95
N VAL A 156 13.77 -20.26 -3.94
CA VAL A 156 15.14 -19.78 -4.16
C VAL A 156 16.05 -20.96 -4.53
N ALA A 157 16.62 -20.91 -5.73
CA ALA A 157 17.52 -21.95 -6.21
C ALA A 157 18.81 -21.99 -5.32
N VAL A 158 19.29 -23.20 -5.07
CA VAL A 158 20.55 -23.42 -4.32
C VAL A 158 21.75 -23.11 -5.21
N ASP A 159 21.67 -23.53 -6.47
CA ASP A 159 22.75 -23.37 -7.42
C ASP A 159 22.40 -22.29 -8.46
N PRO A 160 23.36 -21.41 -8.82
CA PRO A 160 23.22 -20.54 -9.97
C PRO A 160 23.25 -21.41 -11.23
N GLN A 161 22.31 -21.21 -12.13
CA GLN A 161 22.25 -21.93 -13.40
C GLN A 161 23.49 -21.75 -14.25
#